data_82c3fde5a39465051e8b4ecad6aa7900
#
_entry.id   82c3fde5a39465051e8b4ecad6aa7900
#
_cell.length_a   1.000
_cell.length_b   1.000
_cell.length_c   1.000
_cell.angle_alpha   90.00
_cell.angle_beta   90.00
_cell.angle_gamma   90.00
#
_symmetry.space_group_name_H-M   'P 1'
#
loop_
_entity.id
_entity.type
_entity.pdbx_description
1 polymer ?
#
loop_
_entity_poly.entity_id
_entity_poly.type
_entity_poly.pdbx_seq_one_letter_code
_entity_poly.pdbx_strand_id
1 'polypeptide(L)'
;MVPVNEDLQTSVPRRDGGAGHVAESAAGRLSEDRGARQGEDMPQQGHVVAEARAAGFWRRALRHPGFVVGALLVLALVLMAGVSAFWTPYGPEDLDMEAVLESSSAAHWLGTDAFGRDVASLLLLGAQASLLAGVIAVGIGLGTGLLLGLLAAARPGRVQGLIMRTADFMLAFPAILTAIMLTAVFGAGLGNAIVAVGIYNIPSFVRITRAAAAGVWSREYAMAARACGLGPWQITWRHVLPNILPLLLVQATVRFAVAILAEAALSFLGFGVQPPQPSWGRMLADAQSVLFEAPLQALWPGLAIMLAVLGLNLLGDGLRDLLDPKLRRR
;
A
#
# COMPACT_ATOMS: atom_id res chain seq x y z
N MET A 1 -11.11 -61.80 -26.25
CA MET A 1 -10.74 -63.15 -26.75
C MET A 1 -9.37 -63.04 -27.36
N VAL A 2 -8.45 -63.84 -26.87
CA VAL A 2 -7.01 -64.06 -27.22
C VAL A 2 -6.04 -63.63 -26.14
N PRO A 3 -5.02 -64.46 -25.84
CA PRO A 3 -4.86 -64.97 -24.46
C PRO A 3 -3.55 -64.58 -23.79
N VAL A 4 -3.51 -64.91 -22.49
CA VAL A 4 -2.40 -65.08 -21.55
C VAL A 4 -1.21 -65.79 -22.14
N ASN A 5 0.03 -65.35 -21.86
CA ASN A 5 1.21 -66.22 -21.88
C ASN A 5 1.98 -66.02 -20.58
N GLU A 6 1.99 -67.11 -19.81
CA GLU A 6 2.83 -67.43 -18.66
C GLU A 6 4.21 -67.87 -19.13
N ASP A 7 5.12 -67.92 -18.17
CA ASP A 7 6.41 -68.59 -18.13
C ASP A 7 7.65 -67.81 -18.58
N LEU A 8 8.43 -67.43 -17.54
CA LEU A 8 9.83 -67.86 -17.46
C LEU A 8 10.39 -67.62 -16.04
N GLN A 9 10.42 -68.71 -15.27
CA GLN A 9 11.29 -68.93 -14.10
C GLN A 9 12.74 -69.06 -14.55
N THR A 10 13.66 -68.28 -13.97
CA THR A 10 15.08 -68.71 -13.91
C THR A 10 15.72 -68.19 -12.61
N SER A 11 15.91 -69.12 -11.72
CA SER A 11 17.04 -69.46 -10.79
C SER A 11 18.01 -68.33 -10.36
N VAL A 12 17.99 -68.05 -9.03
CA VAL A 12 19.00 -67.42 -8.23
C VAL A 12 20.10 -68.38 -7.85
N PRO A 13 21.37 -68.07 -7.95
CA PRO A 13 22.42 -68.74 -7.19
C PRO A 13 22.69 -67.98 -5.88
N ARG A 14 22.62 -68.73 -4.77
CA ARG A 14 23.19 -68.39 -3.45
C ARG A 14 24.71 -68.24 -3.56
N ARG A 15 25.25 -67.15 -2.98
CA ARG A 15 26.65 -67.06 -2.57
C ARG A 15 26.75 -66.79 -1.08
N ASP A 16 27.40 -67.65 -0.40
CA ASP A 16 27.71 -67.63 1.03
C ASP A 16 28.72 -66.56 1.42
N GLY A 17 28.51 -65.98 2.53
CA GLY A 17 29.30 -65.89 3.75
C GLY A 17 30.65 -65.19 3.73
N GLY A 18 30.73 -64.09 4.52
CA GLY A 18 31.99 -63.76 5.18
C GLY A 18 32.61 -62.39 4.83
N ALA A 19 31.96 -61.28 5.13
CA ALA A 19 32.65 -59.97 5.24
C ALA A 19 31.85 -58.94 6.04
N GLY A 20 31.14 -59.38 7.09
CA GLY A 20 30.19 -58.49 7.82
C GLY A 20 30.74 -57.75 9.04
N HIS A 21 31.94 -57.97 9.49
CA HIS A 21 32.37 -57.49 10.83
C HIS A 21 33.40 -56.36 10.86
N VAL A 22 33.96 -55.94 9.73
CA VAL A 22 34.97 -54.84 9.70
C VAL A 22 34.43 -53.55 9.21
N ALA A 23 33.27 -53.52 8.51
CA ALA A 23 32.65 -52.30 7.95
C ALA A 23 31.79 -51.53 8.94
N GLU A 24 31.27 -52.18 9.98
CA GLU A 24 30.37 -51.53 10.97
C GLU A 24 31.11 -50.62 11.98
N SER A 25 32.38 -50.92 12.30
CA SER A 25 33.19 -50.12 13.23
C SER A 25 33.73 -48.82 12.61
N ALA A 26 33.82 -48.71 11.29
CA ALA A 26 34.27 -47.50 10.60
C ALA A 26 33.11 -46.51 10.31
N ALA A 27 31.91 -47.04 10.10
CA ALA A 27 30.72 -46.21 9.85
C ALA A 27 30.21 -45.48 11.11
N GLY A 28 30.36 -46.11 12.31
CA GLY A 28 29.96 -45.50 13.58
C GLY A 28 30.81 -44.30 13.99
N ARG A 29 32.08 -44.28 13.68
CA ARG A 29 32.98 -43.15 14.02
C ARG A 29 32.88 -41.94 13.06
N LEU A 30 32.44 -42.15 11.84
CA LEU A 30 32.22 -41.07 10.88
C LEU A 30 30.85 -40.34 11.05
N SER A 31 29.90 -40.99 11.75
CA SER A 31 28.60 -40.37 12.05
C SER A 31 28.64 -39.48 13.30
N GLU A 32 29.47 -39.81 14.31
CA GLU A 32 29.63 -38.98 15.52
C GLU A 32 30.42 -37.70 15.26
N ASP A 33 31.44 -37.69 14.39
CA ASP A 33 32.23 -36.48 14.07
C ASP A 33 31.50 -35.51 13.12
N ARG A 34 30.44 -35.94 12.41
CA ARG A 34 29.55 -35.09 11.65
C ARG A 34 28.45 -34.41 12.47
N GLY A 35 28.02 -35.02 13.57
CA GLY A 35 27.01 -34.46 14.47
C GLY A 35 27.54 -33.32 15.35
N ALA A 36 28.83 -33.37 15.72
CA ALA A 36 29.44 -32.38 16.60
C ALA A 36 29.80 -31.04 15.91
N ARG A 37 29.93 -31.02 14.57
CA ARG A 37 30.28 -29.79 13.82
C ARG A 37 29.06 -29.04 13.21
N GLN A 38 27.84 -29.57 13.34
CA GLN A 38 26.62 -28.92 12.82
C GLN A 38 25.87 -28.09 13.85
N GLY A 39 26.35 -28.01 15.10
CA GLY A 39 25.66 -27.35 16.21
C GLY A 39 26.01 -25.86 16.46
N GLU A 40 27.10 -25.34 15.89
CA GLU A 40 27.60 -24.01 16.31
C GLU A 40 27.40 -22.85 15.34
N ASP A 41 26.89 -23.06 14.10
CA ASP A 41 26.78 -22.00 13.09
C ASP A 41 25.35 -21.58 12.68
N MET A 42 24.31 -21.92 13.43
CA MET A 42 22.92 -21.70 13.01
C MET A 42 22.28 -20.31 13.30
N PRO A 43 22.81 -19.40 14.09
CA PRO A 43 22.17 -18.07 14.26
C PRO A 43 22.55 -17.03 13.20
N GLN A 44 23.67 -17.15 12.49
CA GLN A 44 24.15 -16.09 11.59
C GLN A 44 23.60 -16.18 10.15
N GLN A 45 23.16 -17.34 9.69
CA GLN A 45 22.69 -17.51 8.30
C GLN A 45 21.36 -16.78 8.03
N GLY A 46 20.51 -16.61 9.03
CA GLY A 46 19.22 -15.91 8.87
C GLY A 46 19.38 -14.41 8.59
N HIS A 47 20.31 -13.76 9.25
CA HIS A 47 20.58 -12.31 9.07
C HIS A 47 21.26 -12.03 7.73
N VAL A 48 22.26 -12.80 7.35
CA VAL A 48 23.00 -12.63 6.08
C VAL A 48 22.08 -12.87 4.88
N VAL A 49 21.17 -13.85 4.95
CA VAL A 49 20.20 -14.10 3.87
C VAL A 49 19.14 -13.00 3.78
N ALA A 50 18.74 -12.40 4.91
CA ALA A 50 17.80 -11.28 4.93
C ALA A 50 18.43 -10.00 4.35
N GLU A 51 19.66 -9.69 4.71
CA GLU A 51 20.42 -8.55 4.18
C GLU A 51 20.74 -8.69 2.68
N ALA A 52 21.14 -9.87 2.23
CA ALA A 52 21.35 -10.14 0.81
C ALA A 52 20.05 -10.04 -0.01
N ARG A 53 18.90 -10.41 0.56
CA ARG A 53 17.58 -10.24 -0.06
C ARG A 53 17.18 -8.78 -0.13
N ALA A 54 17.44 -7.99 0.91
CA ALA A 54 17.15 -6.56 0.95
C ALA A 54 18.05 -5.79 -0.05
N ALA A 55 19.35 -6.05 -0.09
CA ALA A 55 20.27 -5.44 -1.04
C ALA A 55 19.88 -5.74 -2.50
N GLY A 56 19.42 -6.97 -2.79
CA GLY A 56 18.92 -7.34 -4.11
C GLY A 56 17.58 -6.65 -4.48
N PHE A 57 16.74 -6.30 -3.49
CA PHE A 57 15.51 -5.55 -3.70
C PHE A 57 15.83 -4.10 -4.09
N TRP A 58 16.61 -3.38 -3.30
CA TRP A 58 16.95 -1.97 -3.55
C TRP A 58 17.67 -1.76 -4.87
N ARG A 59 18.61 -2.66 -5.25
CA ARG A 59 19.30 -2.59 -6.54
C ARG A 59 18.33 -2.71 -7.73
N ARG A 60 17.27 -3.52 -7.61
CA ARG A 60 16.23 -3.66 -8.63
C ARG A 60 15.28 -2.47 -8.63
N ALA A 61 14.89 -1.99 -7.44
CA ALA A 61 14.04 -0.83 -7.30
C ALA A 61 14.64 0.41 -7.98
N LEU A 62 15.94 0.67 -7.76
CA LEU A 62 16.66 1.78 -8.40
C LEU A 62 16.87 1.62 -9.92
N ARG A 63 16.67 0.42 -10.47
CA ARG A 63 16.73 0.16 -11.91
C ARG A 63 15.36 0.18 -12.59
N HIS A 64 14.28 0.23 -11.82
CA HIS A 64 12.93 0.26 -12.36
C HIS A 64 12.49 1.72 -12.57
N PRO A 65 12.39 2.23 -13.82
CA PRO A 65 12.19 3.66 -14.06
C PRO A 65 10.88 4.18 -13.47
N GLY A 66 9.78 3.41 -13.58
CA GLY A 66 8.49 3.77 -12.99
C GLY A 66 8.56 3.91 -11.47
N PHE A 67 9.26 2.99 -10.78
CA PHE A 67 9.47 3.08 -9.34
C PHE A 67 10.27 4.33 -8.95
N VAL A 68 11.37 4.61 -9.67
CA VAL A 68 12.24 5.75 -9.37
C VAL A 68 11.51 7.07 -9.58
N VAL A 69 10.83 7.24 -10.72
CA VAL A 69 10.05 8.46 -11.01
C VAL A 69 8.92 8.63 -9.98
N GLY A 70 8.17 7.56 -9.70
CA GLY A 70 7.11 7.58 -8.69
C GLY A 70 7.63 7.94 -7.30
N ALA A 71 8.75 7.33 -6.89
CA ALA A 71 9.39 7.62 -5.61
C ALA A 71 9.88 9.08 -5.51
N LEU A 72 10.45 9.64 -6.58
CA LEU A 72 10.88 11.03 -6.61
C LEU A 72 9.70 12.01 -6.50
N LEU A 73 8.61 11.76 -7.22
CA LEU A 73 7.40 12.58 -7.13
C LEU A 73 6.76 12.53 -5.74
N VAL A 74 6.66 11.33 -5.15
CA VAL A 74 6.15 11.17 -3.78
C VAL A 74 7.10 11.81 -2.77
N LEU A 75 8.41 11.69 -2.95
CA LEU A 75 9.39 12.36 -2.11
C LEU A 75 9.25 13.88 -2.21
N ALA A 76 9.05 14.43 -3.40
CA ALA A 76 8.81 15.86 -3.59
C ALA A 76 7.54 16.31 -2.83
N LEU A 77 6.43 15.55 -2.92
CA LEU A 77 5.23 15.80 -2.14
C LEU A 77 5.49 15.81 -0.63
N VAL A 78 6.21 14.81 -0.12
CA VAL A 78 6.55 14.70 1.30
C VAL A 78 7.46 15.84 1.74
N LEU A 79 8.44 16.23 0.90
CA LEU A 79 9.33 17.37 1.18
C LEU A 79 8.56 18.69 1.17
N MET A 80 7.66 18.93 0.21
CA MET A 80 6.79 20.11 0.20
C MET A 80 5.96 20.20 1.49
N ALA A 81 5.31 19.11 1.88
CA ALA A 81 4.52 19.06 3.11
C ALA A 81 5.39 19.21 4.36
N GLY A 82 6.60 18.63 4.37
CA GLY A 82 7.55 18.76 5.48
C GLY A 82 8.10 20.17 5.61
N VAL A 83 8.49 20.79 4.50
CA VAL A 83 8.98 22.18 4.50
C VAL A 83 7.88 23.12 4.97
N SER A 84 6.65 22.97 4.50
CA SER A 84 5.52 23.83 4.87
C SER A 84 5.17 23.78 6.36
N ALA A 85 5.56 22.71 7.07
CA ALA A 85 5.35 22.61 8.52
C ALA A 85 6.28 23.51 9.34
N PHE A 86 7.42 23.90 8.76
CA PHE A 86 8.43 24.72 9.44
C PHE A 86 8.64 26.08 8.80
N TRP A 87 8.38 26.19 7.50
CA TRP A 87 8.66 27.40 6.77
C TRP A 87 7.80 27.52 5.51
N THR A 88 7.22 28.71 5.33
CA THR A 88 6.61 29.18 4.07
C THR A 88 7.10 30.60 3.80
N PRO A 89 7.23 31.01 2.53
CA PRO A 89 7.62 32.40 2.21
C PRO A 89 6.72 33.44 2.87
N TYR A 90 5.39 33.20 2.86
CA TYR A 90 4.37 34.06 3.46
C TYR A 90 3.38 33.23 4.26
N GLY A 91 2.70 33.82 5.23
CA GLY A 91 1.63 33.18 5.98
C GLY A 91 0.37 32.97 5.11
N PRO A 92 -0.45 31.94 5.40
CA PRO A 92 -1.68 31.70 4.65
C PRO A 92 -2.75 32.79 4.84
N GLU A 93 -2.61 33.61 5.87
CA GLU A 93 -3.51 34.72 6.23
C GLU A 93 -2.96 36.08 5.80
N ASP A 94 -1.73 36.13 5.29
CA ASP A 94 -1.13 37.36 4.81
C ASP A 94 -1.80 37.74 3.50
N LEU A 95 -2.63 38.81 3.56
CA LEU A 95 -3.40 39.37 2.44
C LEU A 95 -2.73 40.65 2.00
N ASP A 96 -2.23 40.72 0.77
CA ASP A 96 -1.73 41.92 0.17
C ASP A 96 -2.73 42.42 -0.90
N MET A 97 -3.58 43.38 -0.50
CA MET A 97 -4.62 43.93 -1.39
C MET A 97 -4.05 44.78 -2.53
N GLU A 98 -2.76 45.16 -2.44
CA GLU A 98 -2.08 45.89 -3.52
C GLU A 98 -1.50 44.94 -4.56
N ALA A 99 -1.22 43.69 -4.18
CA ALA A 99 -0.64 42.65 -5.01
C ALA A 99 -1.65 41.60 -5.49
N VAL A 100 -2.93 41.95 -5.66
CA VAL A 100 -3.99 41.05 -6.14
C VAL A 100 -3.73 40.63 -7.59
N LEU A 101 -3.71 39.29 -7.87
CA LEU A 101 -3.43 38.68 -9.18
C LEU A 101 -2.11 39.15 -9.79
N GLU A 102 -1.11 39.47 -8.96
CA GLU A 102 0.22 39.80 -9.43
C GLU A 102 0.87 38.58 -10.14
N SER A 103 1.52 38.87 -11.25
CA SER A 103 2.28 37.84 -11.98
C SER A 103 3.53 37.40 -11.19
N SER A 104 4.13 36.29 -11.60
CA SER A 104 5.38 35.79 -11.03
C SER A 104 6.44 36.88 -10.93
N SER A 105 6.97 37.13 -9.71
CA SER A 105 7.95 38.14 -9.39
C SER A 105 9.04 37.58 -8.45
N ALA A 106 10.06 38.38 -8.14
CA ALA A 106 11.08 38.00 -7.16
C ALA A 106 10.52 37.90 -5.73
N ALA A 107 9.45 38.65 -5.42
CA ALA A 107 8.71 38.59 -4.16
C ALA A 107 7.76 37.39 -4.14
N HIS A 108 7.01 37.19 -5.21
CA HIS A 108 6.00 36.13 -5.35
C HIS A 108 6.35 35.21 -6.51
N TRP A 109 7.03 34.10 -6.25
CA TRP A 109 7.60 33.20 -7.27
C TRP A 109 6.57 32.65 -8.26
N LEU A 110 5.37 32.35 -7.80
CA LEU A 110 4.26 31.85 -8.63
C LEU A 110 3.13 32.88 -8.76
N GLY A 111 3.39 34.13 -8.35
CA GLY A 111 2.40 35.19 -8.29
C GLY A 111 1.50 35.10 -7.07
N THR A 112 0.43 35.92 -7.07
CA THR A 112 -0.54 35.99 -5.99
C THR A 112 -1.95 35.62 -6.49
N ASP A 113 -2.80 35.17 -5.57
CA ASP A 113 -4.18 34.79 -5.89
C ASP A 113 -5.15 36.00 -5.92
N ALA A 114 -6.46 35.75 -6.08
CA ALA A 114 -7.50 36.74 -6.09
C ALA A 114 -7.65 37.51 -4.75
N PHE A 115 -7.00 37.06 -3.70
CA PHE A 115 -6.99 37.70 -2.37
C PHE A 115 -5.62 38.32 -2.03
N GLY A 116 -4.66 38.33 -2.98
CA GLY A 116 -3.30 38.82 -2.76
C GLY A 116 -2.41 37.87 -1.95
N ARG A 117 -2.79 36.56 -1.77
CA ARG A 117 -2.00 35.55 -1.06
C ARG A 117 -0.96 34.95 -1.99
N ASP A 118 0.22 34.64 -1.47
CA ASP A 118 1.31 34.01 -2.24
C ASP A 118 0.98 32.58 -2.65
N VAL A 119 0.93 32.32 -3.95
CA VAL A 119 0.56 31.01 -4.52
C VAL A 119 1.56 29.92 -4.16
N ALA A 120 2.85 30.22 -4.08
CA ALA A 120 3.87 29.23 -3.71
C ALA A 120 3.69 28.74 -2.27
N SER A 121 3.41 29.67 -1.33
CA SER A 121 3.09 29.35 0.06
C SER A 121 1.84 28.48 0.19
N LEU A 122 0.77 28.85 -0.55
CA LEU A 122 -0.49 28.09 -0.56
C LEU A 122 -0.29 26.68 -1.13
N LEU A 123 0.55 26.49 -2.17
CA LEU A 123 0.86 25.17 -2.73
C LEU A 123 1.62 24.28 -1.74
N LEU A 124 2.57 24.85 -1.01
CA LEU A 124 3.31 24.12 0.03
C LEU A 124 2.38 23.65 1.15
N LEU A 125 1.52 24.53 1.66
CA LEU A 125 0.54 24.20 2.69
C LEU A 125 -0.52 23.22 2.20
N GLY A 126 -0.97 23.36 0.94
CA GLY A 126 -1.88 22.42 0.30
C GLY A 126 -1.31 21.00 0.22
N ALA A 127 0.00 20.84 0.02
CA ALA A 127 0.67 19.54 0.06
C ALA A 127 0.51 18.87 1.43
N GLN A 128 0.58 19.63 2.53
CA GLN A 128 0.37 19.12 3.88
C GLN A 128 -1.06 18.60 4.07
N ALA A 129 -2.06 19.37 3.65
CA ALA A 129 -3.47 18.98 3.75
C ALA A 129 -3.74 17.68 2.97
N SER A 130 -3.26 17.60 1.71
CA SER A 130 -3.41 16.41 0.86
C SER A 130 -2.67 15.19 1.40
N LEU A 131 -1.45 15.35 1.94
CA LEU A 131 -0.68 14.26 2.55
C LEU A 131 -1.39 13.72 3.80
N LEU A 132 -1.85 14.58 4.69
CA LEU A 132 -2.60 14.21 5.88
C LEU A 132 -3.90 13.49 5.51
N ALA A 133 -4.64 14.01 4.53
CA ALA A 133 -5.86 13.38 4.05
C ALA A 133 -5.59 11.95 3.55
N GLY A 134 -4.57 11.78 2.73
CA GLY A 134 -4.19 10.47 2.21
C GLY A 134 -3.78 9.48 3.30
N VAL A 135 -2.88 9.88 4.21
CA VAL A 135 -2.38 9.01 5.31
C VAL A 135 -3.52 8.56 6.22
N ILE A 136 -4.35 9.50 6.69
CA ILE A 136 -5.42 9.18 7.64
C ILE A 136 -6.54 8.39 6.96
N ALA A 137 -6.99 8.79 5.76
CA ALA A 137 -8.05 8.07 5.06
C ALA A 137 -7.65 6.64 4.68
N VAL A 138 -6.41 6.45 4.19
CA VAL A 138 -5.89 5.09 3.94
C VAL A 138 -5.68 4.33 5.23
N GLY A 139 -5.19 4.97 6.29
CA GLY A 139 -5.02 4.38 7.61
C GLY A 139 -6.34 3.83 8.18
N ILE A 140 -7.42 4.60 8.13
CA ILE A 140 -8.77 4.17 8.53
C ILE A 140 -9.24 3.00 7.67
N GLY A 141 -9.16 3.15 6.33
CA GLY A 141 -9.60 2.14 5.38
C GLY A 141 -8.84 0.83 5.49
N LEU A 142 -7.51 0.89 5.51
CA LEU A 142 -6.63 -0.28 5.62
C LEU A 142 -6.74 -0.93 6.99
N GLY A 143 -6.67 -0.15 8.08
CA GLY A 143 -6.72 -0.69 9.44
C GLY A 143 -8.01 -1.46 9.70
N THR A 144 -9.17 -0.82 9.48
CA THR A 144 -10.48 -1.46 9.65
C THR A 144 -10.73 -2.55 8.61
N GLY A 145 -10.41 -2.28 7.34
CA GLY A 145 -10.62 -3.21 6.23
C GLY A 145 -9.76 -4.47 6.33
N LEU A 146 -8.51 -4.35 6.82
CA LEU A 146 -7.64 -5.48 7.11
C LEU A 146 -8.25 -6.40 8.18
N LEU A 147 -8.64 -5.84 9.31
CA LEU A 147 -9.21 -6.62 10.42
C LEU A 147 -10.47 -7.36 10.00
N LEU A 148 -11.43 -6.64 9.38
CA LEU A 148 -12.69 -7.23 8.92
C LEU A 148 -12.46 -8.24 7.78
N GLY A 149 -11.54 -7.96 6.85
CA GLY A 149 -11.21 -8.87 5.75
C GLY A 149 -10.55 -10.16 6.21
N LEU A 150 -9.61 -10.08 7.17
CA LEU A 150 -8.99 -11.25 7.79
C LEU A 150 -10.00 -12.07 8.59
N LEU A 151 -10.88 -11.41 9.34
CA LEU A 151 -11.97 -12.08 10.08
C LEU A 151 -12.93 -12.80 9.14
N ALA A 152 -13.31 -12.16 8.02
CA ALA A 152 -14.18 -12.77 7.02
C ALA A 152 -13.52 -13.98 6.34
N ALA A 153 -12.20 -13.95 6.10
CA ALA A 153 -11.47 -15.08 5.53
C ALA A 153 -11.29 -16.24 6.53
N ALA A 154 -11.06 -15.94 7.80
CA ALA A 154 -10.85 -16.94 8.84
C ALA A 154 -12.14 -17.62 9.32
N ARG A 155 -13.31 -16.99 9.13
CA ARG A 155 -14.63 -17.49 9.55
C ARG A 155 -15.63 -17.52 8.40
N PRO A 156 -15.53 -18.51 7.48
CA PRO A 156 -16.48 -18.68 6.38
C PRO A 156 -17.89 -18.95 6.92
N GLY A 157 -18.91 -18.58 6.15
CA GLY A 157 -20.32 -18.73 6.50
C GLY A 157 -20.99 -17.40 6.91
N ARG A 158 -21.74 -17.36 8.01
CA ARG A 158 -22.58 -16.21 8.39
C ARG A 158 -21.76 -14.94 8.64
N VAL A 159 -20.61 -15.04 9.33
CA VAL A 159 -19.74 -13.88 9.64
C VAL A 159 -19.19 -13.28 8.37
N GLN A 160 -18.62 -14.10 7.49
CA GLN A 160 -18.17 -13.67 6.16
C GLN A 160 -19.31 -13.04 5.36
N GLY A 161 -20.49 -13.70 5.33
CA GLY A 161 -21.65 -13.22 4.60
C GLY A 161 -22.12 -11.84 5.07
N LEU A 162 -22.15 -11.60 6.40
CA LEU A 162 -22.54 -10.32 6.95
C LEU A 162 -21.52 -9.22 6.57
N ILE A 163 -20.22 -9.45 6.80
CA ILE A 163 -19.15 -8.48 6.48
C ILE A 163 -19.17 -8.13 4.99
N MET A 164 -19.30 -9.14 4.11
CA MET A 164 -19.29 -8.91 2.66
C MET A 164 -20.54 -8.17 2.19
N ARG A 165 -21.73 -8.50 2.71
CA ARG A 165 -22.97 -7.77 2.36
C ARG A 165 -22.92 -6.32 2.83
N THR A 166 -22.39 -6.04 4.03
CA THR A 166 -22.19 -4.66 4.50
C THR A 166 -21.20 -3.90 3.59
N ALA A 167 -20.10 -4.54 3.20
CA ALA A 167 -19.15 -3.94 2.27
C ALA A 167 -19.78 -3.69 0.88
N ASP A 168 -20.59 -4.60 0.38
CA ASP A 168 -21.28 -4.46 -0.90
C ASP A 168 -22.35 -3.35 -0.85
N PHE A 169 -23.07 -3.24 0.28
CA PHE A 169 -24.02 -2.15 0.51
C PHE A 169 -23.32 -0.78 0.52
N MET A 170 -22.18 -0.65 1.22
CA MET A 170 -21.41 0.59 1.22
C MET A 170 -20.91 0.97 -0.19
N LEU A 171 -20.51 0.00 -1.01
CA LEU A 171 -20.04 0.24 -2.38
C LEU A 171 -21.17 0.52 -3.39
N ALA A 172 -22.42 0.27 -3.03
CA ALA A 172 -23.56 0.62 -3.87
C ALA A 172 -23.76 2.14 -4.01
N PHE A 173 -23.24 2.92 -3.05
CA PHE A 173 -23.28 4.38 -3.09
C PHE A 173 -22.05 4.95 -3.77
N PRO A 174 -22.21 5.98 -4.63
CA PRO A 174 -21.08 6.68 -5.22
C PRO A 174 -20.20 7.34 -4.13
N ALA A 175 -18.86 7.17 -4.25
CA ALA A 175 -17.89 7.64 -3.26
C ALA A 175 -18.07 9.10 -2.83
N ILE A 176 -18.11 10.00 -3.82
CA ILE A 176 -18.21 11.43 -3.60
C ILE A 176 -19.55 11.79 -2.94
N LEU A 177 -20.65 11.17 -3.38
CA LEU A 177 -21.96 11.42 -2.76
C LEU A 177 -21.99 11.00 -1.29
N THR A 178 -21.42 9.83 -0.96
CA THR A 178 -21.32 9.37 0.43
C THR A 178 -20.48 10.34 1.27
N ALA A 179 -19.37 10.83 0.73
CA ALA A 179 -18.52 11.80 1.43
C ALA A 179 -19.24 13.14 1.63
N ILE A 180 -19.96 13.65 0.61
CA ILE A 180 -20.75 14.88 0.71
C ILE A 180 -21.87 14.70 1.76
N MET A 181 -22.59 13.58 1.75
CA MET A 181 -23.64 13.31 2.75
C MET A 181 -23.08 13.31 4.17
N LEU A 182 -21.92 12.67 4.39
CA LEU A 182 -21.28 12.63 5.69
C LEU A 182 -20.83 14.04 6.14
N THR A 183 -20.18 14.79 5.26
CA THR A 183 -19.74 16.16 5.59
C THR A 183 -20.91 17.13 5.73
N ALA A 184 -22.02 16.93 5.03
CA ALA A 184 -23.22 17.73 5.21
C ALA A 184 -23.88 17.51 6.58
N VAL A 185 -23.82 16.29 7.12
CA VAL A 185 -24.38 15.93 8.45
C VAL A 185 -23.44 16.35 9.58
N PHE A 186 -22.14 16.08 9.47
CA PHE A 186 -21.16 16.34 10.52
C PHE A 186 -20.49 17.71 10.44
N GLY A 187 -20.75 18.47 9.41
CA GLY A 187 -20.17 19.76 9.11
C GLY A 187 -19.04 19.69 8.09
N ALA A 188 -18.85 20.79 7.34
CA ALA A 188 -17.74 20.96 6.42
C ALA A 188 -16.42 21.13 7.20
N GLY A 189 -15.34 20.59 6.67
CA GLY A 189 -14.01 20.70 7.27
C GLY A 189 -13.10 19.54 6.90
N LEU A 190 -11.78 19.78 6.97
CA LEU A 190 -10.76 18.80 6.61
C LEU A 190 -10.93 17.47 7.36
N GLY A 191 -11.12 17.52 8.69
CA GLY A 191 -11.24 16.32 9.52
C GLY A 191 -12.43 15.44 9.12
N ASN A 192 -13.61 16.05 8.92
CA ASN A 192 -14.81 15.33 8.52
C ASN A 192 -14.70 14.76 7.09
N ALA A 193 -14.10 15.52 6.17
CA ALA A 193 -13.83 15.05 4.82
C ALA A 193 -12.87 13.83 4.81
N ILE A 194 -11.79 13.90 5.59
CA ILE A 194 -10.82 12.78 5.72
C ILE A 194 -11.50 11.53 6.27
N VAL A 195 -12.29 11.66 7.34
CA VAL A 195 -13.01 10.53 7.94
C VAL A 195 -14.01 9.93 6.95
N ALA A 196 -14.74 10.77 6.21
CA ALA A 196 -15.68 10.34 5.18
C ALA A 196 -15.00 9.51 4.08
N VAL A 197 -13.86 9.99 3.56
CA VAL A 197 -13.05 9.27 2.57
C VAL A 197 -12.47 7.99 3.17
N GLY A 198 -12.03 8.02 4.42
CA GLY A 198 -11.54 6.85 5.15
C GLY A 198 -12.58 5.75 5.29
N ILE A 199 -13.80 6.08 5.70
CA ILE A 199 -14.93 5.15 5.81
C ILE A 199 -15.25 4.53 4.44
N TYR A 200 -15.26 5.34 3.39
CA TYR A 200 -15.49 4.85 2.02
C TYR A 200 -14.41 3.86 1.55
N ASN A 201 -13.17 3.99 2.02
CA ASN A 201 -12.08 3.07 1.68
C ASN A 201 -12.20 1.69 2.35
N ILE A 202 -12.91 1.58 3.49
CA ILE A 202 -13.05 0.33 4.26
C ILE A 202 -13.52 -0.85 3.41
N PRO A 203 -14.65 -0.80 2.69
CA PRO A 203 -15.17 -1.95 1.96
C PRO A 203 -14.23 -2.45 0.86
N SER A 204 -13.46 -1.56 0.24
CA SER A 204 -12.46 -1.91 -0.75
C SER A 204 -11.34 -2.75 -0.15
N PHE A 205 -10.80 -2.32 1.01
CA PHE A 205 -9.78 -3.10 1.72
C PHE A 205 -10.34 -4.40 2.29
N VAL A 206 -11.58 -4.42 2.78
CA VAL A 206 -12.25 -5.67 3.21
C VAL A 206 -12.26 -6.71 2.09
N ARG A 207 -12.69 -6.33 0.89
CA ARG A 207 -12.80 -7.24 -0.26
C ARG A 207 -11.44 -7.77 -0.70
N ILE A 208 -10.45 -6.88 -0.83
CA ILE A 208 -9.10 -7.26 -1.26
C ILE A 208 -8.44 -8.15 -0.22
N THR A 209 -8.49 -7.77 1.06
CA THR A 209 -7.91 -8.55 2.15
C THR A 209 -8.55 -9.93 2.23
N ARG A 210 -9.88 -10.01 2.19
CA ARG A 210 -10.60 -11.28 2.23
C ARG A 210 -10.23 -12.18 1.06
N ALA A 211 -10.18 -11.65 -0.17
CA ALA A 211 -9.84 -12.42 -1.36
C ALA A 211 -8.40 -12.96 -1.31
N ALA A 212 -7.44 -12.10 -0.96
CA ALA A 212 -6.04 -12.47 -0.82
C ALA A 212 -5.83 -13.51 0.32
N ALA A 213 -6.44 -13.27 1.48
CA ALA A 213 -6.35 -14.16 2.62
C ALA A 213 -6.96 -15.54 2.32
N ALA A 214 -8.11 -15.61 1.65
CA ALA A 214 -8.73 -16.89 1.25
C ALA A 214 -7.80 -17.71 0.34
N GLY A 215 -7.07 -17.04 -0.59
CA GLY A 215 -6.06 -17.70 -1.42
C GLY A 215 -4.89 -18.27 -0.65
N VAL A 216 -4.50 -17.66 0.48
CA VAL A 216 -3.46 -18.20 1.37
C VAL A 216 -4.00 -19.35 2.22
N TRP A 217 -5.23 -19.26 2.72
CA TRP A 217 -5.88 -20.31 3.50
C TRP A 217 -6.05 -21.63 2.73
N SER A 218 -6.14 -21.62 1.40
CA SER A 218 -6.24 -22.79 0.54
C SER A 218 -4.88 -23.45 0.22
N ARG A 219 -3.75 -22.90 0.69
CA ARG A 219 -2.42 -23.44 0.43
C ARG A 219 -2.07 -24.60 1.38
N GLU A 220 -1.26 -25.54 0.89
CA GLU A 220 -0.85 -26.74 1.61
C GLU A 220 -0.20 -26.44 2.97
N TYR A 221 0.67 -25.43 3.05
CA TYR A 221 1.31 -25.06 4.31
C TYR A 221 0.33 -24.51 5.36
N ALA A 222 -0.75 -23.84 4.93
CA ALA A 222 -1.79 -23.37 5.84
C ALA A 222 -2.66 -24.55 6.34
N MET A 223 -2.92 -25.53 5.46
CA MET A 223 -3.59 -26.79 5.82
C MET A 223 -2.73 -27.64 6.77
N ALA A 224 -1.44 -27.76 6.51
CA ALA A 224 -0.50 -28.45 7.39
C ALA A 224 -0.43 -27.78 8.78
N ALA A 225 -0.35 -26.45 8.86
CA ALA A 225 -0.38 -25.72 10.12
C ALA A 225 -1.66 -26.01 10.92
N ARG A 226 -2.82 -26.13 10.24
CA ARG A 226 -4.09 -26.51 10.86
C ARG A 226 -4.06 -27.96 11.37
N ALA A 227 -3.48 -28.88 10.59
CA ALA A 227 -3.33 -30.29 10.99
C ALA A 227 -2.41 -30.45 12.22
N CYS A 228 -1.41 -29.56 12.36
CA CYS A 228 -0.55 -29.46 13.55
C CYS A 228 -1.24 -28.79 14.75
N GLY A 229 -2.53 -28.48 14.69
CA GLY A 229 -3.32 -27.94 15.82
C GLY A 229 -3.22 -26.41 16.01
N LEU A 230 -2.61 -25.64 15.08
CA LEU A 230 -2.59 -24.19 15.19
C LEU A 230 -4.01 -23.61 15.03
N GLY A 231 -4.37 -22.70 15.94
CA GLY A 231 -5.64 -21.99 15.89
C GLY A 231 -5.75 -21.03 14.69
N PRO A 232 -6.98 -20.70 14.24
CA PRO A 232 -7.20 -19.82 13.09
C PRO A 232 -6.50 -18.48 13.22
N TRP A 233 -6.45 -17.93 14.44
CA TRP A 233 -5.82 -16.64 14.71
C TRP A 233 -4.30 -16.70 14.57
N GLN A 234 -3.66 -17.77 15.07
CA GLN A 234 -2.21 -17.99 14.91
C GLN A 234 -1.83 -18.14 13.44
N ILE A 235 -2.62 -18.92 12.66
CA ILE A 235 -2.41 -19.07 11.22
C ILE A 235 -2.56 -17.73 10.52
N THR A 236 -3.58 -16.94 10.87
CA THR A 236 -3.82 -15.62 10.28
C THR A 236 -2.62 -14.69 10.45
N TRP A 237 -2.12 -14.53 11.67
CA TRP A 237 -1.01 -13.60 11.94
C TRP A 237 0.34 -14.11 11.47
N ARG A 238 0.61 -15.41 11.58
CA ARG A 238 1.93 -15.98 11.29
C ARG A 238 2.10 -16.37 9.83
N HIS A 239 1.02 -16.76 9.15
CA HIS A 239 1.08 -17.28 7.79
C HIS A 239 0.29 -16.45 6.77
N VAL A 240 -0.89 -15.96 7.11
CA VAL A 240 -1.74 -15.24 6.15
C VAL A 240 -1.27 -13.80 5.98
N LEU A 241 -1.23 -13.03 7.06
CA LEU A 241 -0.92 -11.59 7.02
C LEU A 241 0.42 -11.28 6.34
N PRO A 242 1.55 -11.93 6.67
CA PRO A 242 2.82 -11.62 6.01
C PRO A 242 2.82 -11.90 4.50
N ASN A 243 2.03 -12.89 4.06
CA ASN A 243 1.94 -13.25 2.66
C ASN A 243 1.05 -12.30 1.83
N ILE A 244 0.07 -11.63 2.44
CA ILE A 244 -0.80 -10.69 1.74
C ILE A 244 -0.33 -9.23 1.89
N LEU A 245 0.56 -8.94 2.83
CA LEU A 245 1.05 -7.58 3.11
C LEU A 245 1.61 -6.87 1.88
N PRO A 246 2.41 -7.50 1.02
CA PRO A 246 2.89 -6.87 -0.21
C PRO A 246 1.77 -6.38 -1.13
N LEU A 247 0.71 -7.18 -1.29
CA LEU A 247 -0.46 -6.80 -2.07
C LEU A 247 -1.20 -5.62 -1.44
N LEU A 248 -1.33 -5.61 -0.12
CA LEU A 248 -2.01 -4.52 0.61
C LEU A 248 -1.23 -3.21 0.53
N LEU A 249 0.11 -3.25 0.55
CA LEU A 249 0.95 -2.06 0.38
C LEU A 249 0.77 -1.45 -1.01
N VAL A 250 0.77 -2.26 -2.07
CA VAL A 250 0.48 -1.80 -3.44
C VAL A 250 -0.92 -1.19 -3.51
N GLN A 251 -1.91 -1.84 -2.91
CA GLN A 251 -3.28 -1.30 -2.91
C GLN A 251 -3.40 0.00 -2.10
N ALA A 252 -2.61 0.15 -1.04
CA ALA A 252 -2.58 1.37 -0.23
C ALA A 252 -2.08 2.58 -1.04
N THR A 253 -1.07 2.43 -1.92
CA THR A 253 -0.60 3.54 -2.77
C THR A 253 -1.68 4.00 -3.75
N VAL A 254 -2.40 3.06 -4.39
CA VAL A 254 -3.52 3.39 -5.30
C VAL A 254 -4.64 4.11 -4.54
N ARG A 255 -4.98 3.61 -3.34
CA ARG A 255 -6.03 4.24 -2.50
C ARG A 255 -5.61 5.59 -1.95
N PHE A 256 -4.32 5.81 -1.77
CA PHE A 256 -3.80 7.11 -1.39
C PHE A 256 -4.00 8.15 -2.49
N ALA A 257 -3.71 7.80 -3.74
CA ALA A 257 -3.97 8.66 -4.90
C ALA A 257 -5.46 9.03 -5.02
N VAL A 258 -6.36 8.04 -4.84
CA VAL A 258 -7.81 8.27 -4.82
C VAL A 258 -8.23 9.15 -3.65
N ALA A 259 -7.60 9.02 -2.47
CA ALA A 259 -7.92 9.85 -1.31
C ALA A 259 -7.52 11.32 -1.52
N ILE A 260 -6.37 11.61 -2.16
CA ILE A 260 -5.98 12.97 -2.55
C ILE A 260 -7.01 13.58 -3.52
N LEU A 261 -7.42 12.83 -4.54
CA LEU A 261 -8.45 13.30 -5.49
C LEU A 261 -9.79 13.57 -4.81
N ALA A 262 -10.19 12.69 -3.88
CA ALA A 262 -11.45 12.85 -3.14
C ALA A 262 -11.41 14.05 -2.20
N GLU A 263 -10.29 14.28 -1.48
CA GLU A 263 -10.10 15.46 -0.66
C GLU A 263 -10.17 16.73 -1.51
N ALA A 264 -9.42 16.77 -2.63
CA ALA A 264 -9.41 17.92 -3.51
C ALA A 264 -10.81 18.21 -4.10
N ALA A 265 -11.57 17.16 -4.49
CA ALA A 265 -12.94 17.34 -4.98
C ALA A 265 -13.89 17.85 -3.89
N LEU A 266 -13.80 17.34 -2.66
CA LEU A 266 -14.61 17.83 -1.54
C LEU A 266 -14.28 19.28 -1.18
N SER A 267 -12.99 19.63 -1.15
CA SER A 267 -12.52 20.99 -0.90
C SER A 267 -12.95 21.96 -2.01
N PHE A 268 -12.88 21.52 -3.27
CA PHE A 268 -13.37 22.26 -4.42
C PHE A 268 -14.89 22.54 -4.34
N LEU A 269 -15.67 21.58 -3.88
CA LEU A 269 -17.11 21.69 -3.68
C LEU A 269 -17.51 22.43 -2.39
N GLY A 270 -16.55 22.85 -1.56
CA GLY A 270 -16.79 23.57 -0.31
C GLY A 270 -17.09 22.69 0.91
N PHE A 271 -16.99 21.35 0.78
CA PHE A 271 -17.21 20.41 1.89
C PHE A 271 -15.92 19.96 2.60
N GLY A 272 -14.74 20.25 2.03
CA GLY A 272 -13.43 19.91 2.59
C GLY A 272 -12.85 21.03 3.46
N VAL A 273 -11.61 21.41 3.14
CA VAL A 273 -10.86 22.45 3.86
C VAL A 273 -11.60 23.78 3.80
N GLN A 274 -11.70 24.44 4.94
CA GLN A 274 -12.35 25.73 5.09
C GLN A 274 -11.30 26.84 5.26
N PRO A 275 -11.56 28.07 4.75
CA PRO A 275 -10.72 29.22 5.02
C PRO A 275 -10.48 29.43 6.53
N PRO A 276 -9.32 29.92 6.95
CA PRO A 276 -8.21 30.43 6.13
C PRO A 276 -7.24 29.33 5.62
N GLN A 277 -7.44 28.07 5.99
CA GLN A 277 -6.54 27.00 5.62
C GLN A 277 -6.58 26.72 4.11
N PRO A 278 -5.42 26.61 3.42
CA PRO A 278 -5.36 26.28 2.02
C PRO A 278 -5.41 24.77 1.78
N SER A 279 -5.96 24.36 0.64
CA SER A 279 -5.76 23.06 0.01
C SER A 279 -5.75 23.23 -1.50
N TRP A 280 -5.18 22.29 -2.23
CA TRP A 280 -5.15 22.35 -3.68
C TRP A 280 -6.56 22.39 -4.30
N GLY A 281 -7.51 21.64 -3.69
CA GLY A 281 -8.92 21.67 -4.12
C GLY A 281 -9.56 23.02 -3.88
N ARG A 282 -9.27 23.68 -2.76
CA ARG A 282 -9.78 25.02 -2.45
C ARG A 282 -9.18 26.07 -3.39
N MET A 283 -7.87 26.01 -3.65
CA MET A 283 -7.21 26.89 -4.62
C MET A 283 -7.85 26.78 -6.02
N LEU A 284 -8.21 25.55 -6.46
CA LEU A 284 -8.94 25.38 -7.73
C LEU A 284 -10.33 26.03 -7.69
N ALA A 285 -11.04 25.95 -6.57
CA ALA A 285 -12.35 26.60 -6.42
C ALA A 285 -12.23 28.11 -6.47
N ASP A 286 -11.26 28.69 -5.78
CA ASP A 286 -11.01 30.14 -5.78
C ASP A 286 -10.60 30.63 -7.17
N ALA A 287 -9.80 29.86 -7.91
CA ALA A 287 -9.34 30.17 -9.26
C ALA A 287 -10.46 30.18 -10.32
N GLN A 288 -11.65 29.58 -10.06
CA GLN A 288 -12.76 29.58 -11.01
C GLN A 288 -13.22 30.98 -11.38
N SER A 289 -13.28 31.90 -10.40
CA SER A 289 -13.77 33.24 -10.60
C SER A 289 -12.88 34.12 -11.48
N VAL A 290 -11.57 33.76 -11.54
CA VAL A 290 -10.54 34.53 -12.25
C VAL A 290 -9.90 33.74 -13.38
N LEU A 291 -10.51 32.63 -13.82
CA LEU A 291 -9.91 31.67 -14.77
C LEU A 291 -9.52 32.30 -16.11
N PHE A 292 -10.31 33.26 -16.60
CA PHE A 292 -10.05 33.95 -17.87
C PHE A 292 -9.02 35.07 -17.75
N GLU A 293 -8.84 35.63 -16.56
CA GLU A 293 -7.89 36.70 -16.29
C GLU A 293 -6.54 36.17 -15.89
N ALA A 294 -6.53 35.13 -15.04
CA ALA A 294 -5.32 34.51 -14.47
C ALA A 294 -5.37 32.98 -14.53
N PRO A 295 -5.27 32.35 -15.70
CA PRO A 295 -5.40 30.88 -15.85
C PRO A 295 -4.33 30.08 -15.08
N LEU A 296 -3.18 30.69 -14.78
CA LEU A 296 -2.12 30.07 -13.99
C LEU A 296 -2.54 29.74 -12.56
N GLN A 297 -3.54 30.48 -12.00
CA GLN A 297 -4.09 30.20 -10.67
C GLN A 297 -4.73 28.81 -10.56
N ALA A 298 -5.35 28.32 -11.64
CA ALA A 298 -5.88 26.96 -11.70
C ALA A 298 -4.81 25.94 -12.11
N LEU A 299 -3.84 26.34 -12.92
CA LEU A 299 -2.79 25.45 -13.45
C LEU A 299 -1.91 24.89 -12.33
N TRP A 300 -1.44 25.72 -11.40
CA TRP A 300 -0.52 25.31 -10.34
C TRP A 300 -1.09 24.23 -9.41
N PRO A 301 -2.26 24.41 -8.78
CA PRO A 301 -2.84 23.37 -7.93
C PRO A 301 -3.26 22.13 -8.75
N GLY A 302 -3.72 22.32 -10.01
CA GLY A 302 -4.03 21.21 -10.91
C GLY A 302 -2.80 20.34 -11.22
N LEU A 303 -1.65 20.96 -11.52
CA LEU A 303 -0.38 20.26 -11.71
C LEU A 303 0.09 19.56 -10.43
N ALA A 304 -0.06 20.19 -9.28
CA ALA A 304 0.32 19.58 -7.99
C ALA A 304 -0.48 18.30 -7.72
N ILE A 305 -1.81 18.32 -7.91
CA ILE A 305 -2.68 17.16 -7.79
C ILE A 305 -2.27 16.07 -8.81
N MET A 306 -2.09 16.46 -10.07
CA MET A 306 -1.71 15.53 -11.14
C MET A 306 -0.39 14.82 -10.84
N LEU A 307 0.63 15.56 -10.41
CA LEU A 307 1.96 15.00 -10.10
C LEU A 307 1.93 14.11 -8.86
N ALA A 308 1.17 14.48 -7.83
CA ALA A 308 0.99 13.66 -6.63
C ALA A 308 0.30 12.32 -6.96
N VAL A 309 -0.79 12.37 -7.73
CA VAL A 309 -1.54 11.17 -8.15
C VAL A 309 -0.69 10.30 -9.09
N LEU A 310 -0.01 10.88 -10.07
CA LEU A 310 0.89 10.17 -10.96
C LEU A 310 2.03 9.50 -10.18
N GLY A 311 2.66 10.23 -9.25
CA GLY A 311 3.73 9.72 -8.41
C GLY A 311 3.32 8.50 -7.60
N LEU A 312 2.16 8.57 -6.94
CA LEU A 312 1.61 7.46 -6.15
C LEU A 312 1.25 6.24 -7.00
N ASN A 313 0.67 6.44 -8.19
CA ASN A 313 0.35 5.34 -9.09
C ASN A 313 1.62 4.67 -9.64
N LEU A 314 2.60 5.46 -10.12
CA LEU A 314 3.88 4.92 -10.60
C LEU A 314 4.66 4.20 -9.49
N LEU A 315 4.63 4.71 -8.26
CA LEU A 315 5.22 4.07 -7.10
C LEU A 315 4.51 2.73 -6.80
N GLY A 316 3.18 2.71 -6.86
CA GLY A 316 2.37 1.52 -6.63
C GLY A 316 2.63 0.43 -7.68
N ASP A 317 2.64 0.79 -8.96
CA ASP A 317 2.93 -0.12 -10.06
C ASP A 317 4.36 -0.67 -9.98
N GLY A 318 5.34 0.21 -9.74
CA GLY A 318 6.73 -0.20 -9.54
C GLY A 318 6.91 -1.12 -8.33
N LEU A 319 6.22 -0.84 -7.22
CA LEU A 319 6.22 -1.71 -6.04
C LEU A 319 5.58 -3.08 -6.33
N ARG A 320 4.51 -3.12 -7.11
CA ARG A 320 3.86 -4.35 -7.56
C ARG A 320 4.84 -5.21 -8.37
N ASP A 321 5.51 -4.63 -9.36
CA ASP A 321 6.47 -5.33 -10.21
C ASP A 321 7.65 -5.89 -9.42
N LEU A 322 8.15 -5.14 -8.44
CA LEU A 322 9.25 -5.55 -7.57
C LEU A 322 8.86 -6.68 -6.60
N LEU A 323 7.60 -6.70 -6.15
CA LEU A 323 7.09 -7.67 -5.18
C LEU A 323 6.49 -8.92 -5.83
N ASP A 324 6.24 -8.94 -7.17
CA ASP A 324 5.69 -10.10 -7.87
C ASP A 324 6.74 -11.22 -8.01
N PRO A 325 6.51 -12.41 -7.41
CA PRO A 325 7.45 -13.53 -7.50
C PRO A 325 7.58 -14.11 -8.92
N LYS A 326 6.59 -13.89 -9.80
CA LYS A 326 6.58 -14.44 -11.16
C LYS A 326 7.59 -13.75 -12.06
N LEU A 327 7.84 -12.46 -11.83
CA LEU A 327 8.86 -11.69 -12.57
C LEU A 327 10.29 -12.02 -12.14
N ARG A 328 10.48 -12.74 -11.03
CA ARG A 328 11.80 -13.19 -10.55
C ARG A 328 12.41 -14.34 -11.37
N ARG A 329 11.64 -14.99 -12.26
CA ARG A 329 12.08 -16.17 -13.03
C ARG A 329 12.47 -15.84 -14.48
N ARG A 330 12.49 -14.59 -14.86
CA ARG A 330 13.02 -14.08 -16.10
C ARG A 330 14.28 -13.25 -15.82
#